data_06e5948a7adab2f4f10fca9b5e4d5abe
#
_entry.id   06e5948a7adab2f4f10fca9b5e4d5abe
#
_cell.length_a   1.000
_cell.length_b   1.000
_cell.length_c   1.000
_cell.angle_alpha   90.00
_cell.angle_beta   90.00
_cell.angle_gamma   90.00
#
_symmetry.space_group_name_H-M   'P 1'
#
loop_
_entity.id
_entity.type
_entity.pdbx_description
1 polymer ?
#
loop_
_entity_poly.entity_id
_entity_poly.type
_entity_poly.pdbx_seq_one_letter_code
_entity_poly.pdbx_strand_id
1 'polypeptide(L)'
;SLSMQILQSEADLAEKQNILRNTLISMEQERLTLKQDKLQLDIDVDRKYRAYMRNERLYKNNLLAKEDWMQSKEDYELALNQRTLNEEKQYQDSLFRSNQVGQMEESLRSMSLNMQLIRQRVDNLKIKAPIDGEVGMLNVVLGQSVGEGTAIGQVNDLSAYKVTAQIDEHYIDRVTIGLTASFERQDN
;
A
#
# COMPACT_ATOMS: atom_id res chain seq x y z
N SER A 1 -14.72 -20.21 -10.12
CA SER A 1 -14.95 -19.11 -11.08
C SER A 1 -14.18 -17.87 -10.66
N LEU A 2 -13.84 -17.01 -11.61
CA LEU A 2 -13.13 -15.74 -11.34
C LEU A 2 -13.87 -14.84 -10.33
N SER A 3 -15.21 -14.86 -10.35
CA SER A 3 -16.03 -14.14 -9.38
C SER A 3 -15.79 -14.63 -7.93
N MET A 4 -15.62 -15.92 -7.73
CA MET A 4 -15.28 -16.50 -6.42
C MET A 4 -13.88 -16.08 -5.96
N GLN A 5 -12.92 -15.99 -6.89
CA GLN A 5 -11.56 -15.52 -6.55
C GLN A 5 -11.55 -14.06 -6.13
N ILE A 6 -12.34 -13.19 -6.78
CA ILE A 6 -12.50 -11.79 -6.35
C ILE A 6 -13.08 -11.75 -4.94
N LEU A 7 -14.19 -12.42 -4.70
CA LEU A 7 -14.86 -12.43 -3.40
C LEU A 7 -13.92 -12.92 -2.29
N GLN A 8 -13.17 -14.00 -2.56
CA GLN A 8 -12.18 -14.52 -1.61
C GLN A 8 -11.07 -13.50 -1.34
N SER A 9 -10.51 -12.89 -2.38
CA SER A 9 -9.45 -11.87 -2.22
C SER A 9 -9.94 -10.62 -1.50
N GLU A 10 -11.21 -10.23 -1.69
CA GLU A 10 -11.83 -9.12 -0.95
C GLU A 10 -11.99 -9.46 0.54
N ALA A 11 -12.42 -10.66 0.85
CA ALA A 11 -12.54 -11.14 2.22
C ALA A 11 -11.16 -11.19 2.92
N ASP A 12 -10.16 -11.76 2.25
CA ASP A 12 -8.79 -11.84 2.77
C ASP A 12 -8.18 -10.45 3.00
N LEU A 13 -8.42 -9.50 2.10
CA LEU A 13 -7.97 -8.11 2.25
C LEU A 13 -8.64 -7.44 3.45
N ALA A 14 -9.96 -7.60 3.59
CA ALA A 14 -10.72 -7.05 4.71
C ALA A 14 -10.26 -7.65 6.05
N GLU A 15 -10.00 -8.95 6.10
CA GLU A 15 -9.45 -9.63 7.27
C GLU A 15 -8.08 -9.04 7.66
N LYS A 16 -7.16 -8.90 6.70
CA LYS A 16 -5.83 -8.33 6.95
C LYS A 16 -5.89 -6.87 7.41
N GLN A 17 -6.81 -6.08 6.86
CA GLN A 17 -7.04 -4.71 7.33
C GLN A 17 -7.54 -4.66 8.77
N ASN A 18 -8.43 -5.57 9.16
CA ASN A 18 -8.90 -5.68 10.53
C ASN A 18 -7.78 -6.11 11.49
N ILE A 19 -6.95 -7.06 11.09
CA ILE A 19 -5.77 -7.49 11.87
C ILE A 19 -4.82 -6.31 12.07
N LEU A 20 -4.49 -5.56 11.03
CA LEU A 20 -3.64 -4.37 11.16
C LEU A 20 -4.25 -3.34 12.13
N ARG A 21 -5.54 -3.06 12.00
CA ARG A 21 -6.23 -2.12 12.89
C ARG A 21 -6.15 -2.57 14.35
N ASN A 22 -6.44 -3.83 14.63
CA ASN A 22 -6.38 -4.38 15.98
C ASN A 22 -4.95 -4.36 16.54
N THR A 23 -3.96 -4.67 15.70
CA THR A 23 -2.54 -4.59 16.05
C THR A 23 -2.14 -3.15 16.40
N LEU A 24 -2.55 -2.16 15.61
CA LEU A 24 -2.28 -0.74 15.89
C LEU A 24 -2.90 -0.28 17.21
N ILE A 25 -4.14 -0.71 17.51
CA ILE A 25 -4.81 -0.41 18.78
C ILE A 25 -4.04 -1.03 19.96
N SER A 26 -3.66 -2.29 19.85
CA SER A 26 -2.88 -2.97 20.90
C SER A 26 -1.52 -2.30 21.13
N MET A 27 -0.83 -1.94 20.04
CA MET A 27 0.44 -1.22 20.11
C MET A 27 0.31 0.15 20.77
N GLU A 28 -0.78 0.86 20.52
CA GLU A 28 -1.04 2.16 21.15
C GLU A 28 -1.32 2.01 22.64
N GLN A 29 -2.08 0.98 23.05
CA GLN A 29 -2.31 0.68 24.45
C GLN A 29 -1.00 0.36 25.19
N GLU A 30 -0.14 -0.45 24.57
CA GLU A 30 1.17 -0.77 25.14
C GLU A 30 2.08 0.46 25.24
N ARG A 31 2.07 1.33 24.22
CA ARG A 31 2.79 2.61 24.24
C ARG A 31 2.36 3.49 25.41
N LEU A 32 1.05 3.57 25.67
CA LEU A 32 0.52 4.33 26.79
C LEU A 32 0.96 3.75 28.15
N THR A 33 0.97 2.43 28.29
CA THR A 33 1.46 1.74 29.49
C THR A 33 2.94 2.06 29.73
N LEU A 34 3.79 1.91 28.71
CA LEU A 34 5.22 2.24 28.79
C LEU A 34 5.45 3.72 29.16
N LYS A 35 4.60 4.63 28.67
CA LYS A 35 4.65 6.04 29.04
C LYS A 35 4.26 6.30 30.50
N GLN A 36 3.27 5.56 31.01
CA GLN A 36 2.91 5.62 32.45
C GLN A 36 4.04 5.10 33.33
N ASP A 37 4.63 3.96 32.94
CA ASP A 37 5.78 3.39 33.65
C ASP A 37 6.96 4.36 33.69
N LYS A 38 7.26 5.03 32.56
CA LYS A 38 8.30 6.05 32.50
C LYS A 38 8.03 7.19 33.48
N LEU A 39 6.79 7.72 33.49
CA LEU A 39 6.43 8.79 34.43
C LEU A 39 6.60 8.37 35.88
N GLN A 40 6.22 7.15 36.22
CA GLN A 40 6.40 6.61 37.58
C GLN A 40 7.87 6.47 37.96
N LEU A 41 8.72 6.01 37.01
CA LEU A 41 10.17 5.91 37.21
C LEU A 41 10.82 7.29 37.36
N ASP A 42 10.42 8.27 36.58
CA ASP A 42 10.91 9.66 36.67
C ASP A 42 10.61 10.25 38.06
N ILE A 43 9.39 10.04 38.59
CA ILE A 43 8.99 10.46 39.93
C ILE A 43 9.84 9.75 41.00
N ASP A 44 10.10 8.46 40.82
CA ASP A 44 10.91 7.69 41.79
C ASP A 44 12.37 8.15 41.80
N VAL A 45 12.97 8.36 40.63
CA VAL A 45 14.32 8.94 40.52
C VAL A 45 14.41 10.29 41.23
N ASP A 46 13.45 11.19 41.03
CA ASP A 46 13.42 12.50 41.67
C ASP A 46 13.28 12.37 43.22
N ARG A 47 12.46 11.43 43.69
CA ARG A 47 12.29 11.16 45.12
C ARG A 47 13.59 10.64 45.75
N LYS A 48 14.21 9.65 45.10
CA LYS A 48 15.47 9.05 45.57
C LYS A 48 16.63 10.05 45.50
N TYR A 49 16.69 10.86 44.47
CA TYR A 49 17.67 11.94 44.33
C TYR A 49 17.57 12.95 45.50
N ARG A 50 16.35 13.41 45.84
CA ARG A 50 16.15 14.32 46.96
C ARG A 50 16.55 13.69 48.29
N ALA A 51 16.27 12.41 48.49
CA ALA A 51 16.69 11.68 49.67
C ALA A 51 18.22 11.56 49.77
N TYR A 52 18.88 11.17 48.68
CA TYR A 52 20.34 11.12 48.57
C TYR A 52 20.99 12.49 48.88
N MET A 53 20.55 13.56 48.27
CA MET A 53 21.08 14.91 48.46
C MET A 53 20.88 15.44 49.90
N ARG A 54 19.77 15.07 50.55
CA ARG A 54 19.53 15.38 51.95
C ARG A 54 20.51 14.60 52.84
N ASN A 55 20.63 13.29 52.63
CA ASN A 55 21.49 12.42 53.42
C ASN A 55 22.97 12.76 53.22
N GLU A 56 23.39 13.16 52.04
CA GLU A 56 24.74 13.65 51.77
C GLU A 56 25.08 14.89 52.59
N ARG A 57 24.14 15.85 52.67
CA ARG A 57 24.34 17.06 53.52
C ARG A 57 24.44 16.73 55.02
N LEU A 58 23.59 15.80 55.49
CA LEU A 58 23.63 15.36 56.87
C LEU A 58 24.94 14.62 57.22
N TYR A 59 25.39 13.74 56.30
CA TYR A 59 26.66 13.03 56.47
C TYR A 59 27.87 14.00 56.48
N LYS A 60 27.92 14.97 55.58
CA LYS A 60 28.98 16.00 55.55
C LYS A 60 29.04 16.84 56.82
N ASN A 61 27.92 16.96 57.53
CA ASN A 61 27.86 17.65 58.80
C ASN A 61 28.00 16.72 60.02
N ASN A 62 28.39 15.45 59.84
CA ASN A 62 28.51 14.43 60.86
C ASN A 62 27.20 14.13 61.63
N LEU A 63 26.04 14.33 60.99
CA LEU A 63 24.71 14.10 61.55
C LEU A 63 24.05 12.80 61.06
N LEU A 64 24.74 12.02 60.19
CA LEU A 64 24.24 10.77 59.63
C LEU A 64 25.38 9.76 59.56
N ALA A 65 25.10 8.47 59.76
CA ALA A 65 26.06 7.41 59.55
C ALA A 65 26.42 7.25 58.07
N LYS A 66 27.67 6.84 57.81
CA LYS A 66 28.14 6.63 56.41
C LYS A 66 27.31 5.58 55.69
N GLU A 67 26.86 4.54 56.38
CA GLU A 67 26.07 3.44 55.84
C GLU A 67 24.72 3.93 55.32
N ASP A 68 24.01 4.77 56.05
CA ASP A 68 22.72 5.35 55.64
C ASP A 68 22.86 6.27 54.44
N TRP A 69 23.96 7.03 54.36
CA TRP A 69 24.26 7.84 53.19
C TRP A 69 24.55 6.97 51.97
N MET A 70 25.37 5.92 52.12
CA MET A 70 25.70 4.98 51.05
C MET A 70 24.44 4.28 50.53
N GLN A 71 23.57 3.80 51.44
CA GLN A 71 22.30 3.18 51.08
C GLN A 71 21.43 4.12 50.20
N SER A 72 21.32 5.40 50.60
CA SER A 72 20.54 6.37 49.83
C SER A 72 21.15 6.68 48.46
N LYS A 73 22.47 6.58 48.31
CA LYS A 73 23.16 6.69 47.05
C LYS A 73 22.86 5.50 46.13
N GLU A 74 22.98 4.29 46.67
CA GLU A 74 22.68 3.05 45.95
C GLU A 74 21.23 3.00 45.50
N ASP A 75 20.30 3.42 46.35
CA ASP A 75 18.87 3.53 46.02
C ASP A 75 18.62 4.50 44.84
N TYR A 76 19.32 5.62 44.83
CA TYR A 76 19.24 6.58 43.73
C TYR A 76 19.83 6.02 42.42
N GLU A 77 21.02 5.39 42.50
CA GLU A 77 21.66 4.78 41.35
C GLU A 77 20.81 3.64 40.77
N LEU A 78 20.17 2.83 41.60
CA LEU A 78 19.25 1.79 41.17
C LEU A 78 18.04 2.37 40.41
N ALA A 79 17.42 3.42 40.99
CA ALA A 79 16.28 4.09 40.34
C ALA A 79 16.68 4.68 38.96
N LEU A 80 17.87 5.26 38.88
CA LEU A 80 18.40 5.80 37.62
C LEU A 80 18.60 4.71 36.59
N ASN A 81 19.20 3.58 36.98
CA ASN A 81 19.41 2.42 36.10
C ASN A 81 18.08 1.84 35.58
N GLN A 82 17.07 1.75 36.47
CA GLN A 82 15.72 1.28 36.07
C GLN A 82 15.07 2.22 35.06
N ARG A 83 15.21 3.53 35.23
CA ARG A 83 14.73 4.51 34.24
C ARG A 83 15.44 4.34 32.91
N THR A 84 16.77 4.24 32.89
CA THR A 84 17.57 4.06 31.69
C THR A 84 17.19 2.78 30.94
N LEU A 85 17.01 1.67 31.68
CA LEU A 85 16.56 0.40 31.08
C LEU A 85 15.16 0.51 30.46
N ASN A 86 14.25 1.25 31.11
CA ASN A 86 12.92 1.50 30.57
C ASN A 86 12.98 2.34 29.28
N GLU A 87 13.84 3.36 29.22
CA GLU A 87 14.05 4.19 28.01
C GLU A 87 14.59 3.35 26.85
N GLU A 88 15.55 2.46 27.14
CA GLU A 88 16.08 1.54 26.13
C GLU A 88 15.00 0.57 25.63
N LYS A 89 14.21 0.00 26.54
CA LYS A 89 13.07 -0.85 26.19
C LYS A 89 12.07 -0.11 25.31
N GLN A 90 11.72 1.14 25.62
CA GLN A 90 10.83 1.96 24.81
C GLN A 90 11.38 2.19 23.39
N TYR A 91 12.69 2.43 23.28
CA TYR A 91 13.34 2.61 21.97
C TYR A 91 13.28 1.33 21.14
N GLN A 92 13.66 0.19 21.71
CA GLN A 92 13.62 -1.11 21.02
C GLN A 92 12.20 -1.48 20.59
N ASP A 93 11.23 -1.26 21.45
CA ASP A 93 9.83 -1.51 21.19
C ASP A 93 9.27 -0.60 20.08
N SER A 94 9.71 0.66 20.03
CA SER A 94 9.37 1.58 18.94
C SER A 94 9.89 1.10 17.58
N LEU A 95 11.13 0.61 17.52
CA LEU A 95 11.72 0.05 16.30
C LEU A 95 10.98 -1.22 15.85
N PHE A 96 10.70 -2.12 16.80
CA PHE A 96 9.98 -3.35 16.51
C PHE A 96 8.59 -3.05 15.94
N ARG A 97 7.83 -2.14 16.55
CA ARG A 97 6.52 -1.71 16.07
C ARG A 97 6.58 -1.12 14.67
N SER A 98 7.53 -0.22 14.43
CA SER A 98 7.71 0.39 13.11
C SER A 98 7.95 -0.66 12.02
N ASN A 99 8.81 -1.63 12.28
CA ASN A 99 9.10 -2.72 11.36
C ASN A 99 7.87 -3.62 11.13
N GLN A 100 7.16 -3.98 12.20
CA GLN A 100 5.99 -4.84 12.11
C GLN A 100 4.85 -4.17 11.33
N VAL A 101 4.57 -2.89 11.60
CA VAL A 101 3.57 -2.11 10.85
C VAL A 101 3.98 -1.99 9.39
N GLY A 102 5.23 -1.66 9.09
CA GLY A 102 5.74 -1.57 7.72
C GLY A 102 5.57 -2.88 6.94
N GLN A 103 5.86 -4.03 7.55
CA GLN A 103 5.64 -5.33 6.93
C GLN A 103 4.15 -5.62 6.66
N MET A 104 3.27 -5.25 7.59
CA MET A 104 1.83 -5.43 7.41
C MET A 104 1.27 -4.52 6.31
N GLU A 105 1.71 -3.27 6.25
CA GLU A 105 1.33 -2.32 5.20
C GLU A 105 1.79 -2.78 3.81
N GLU A 106 3.01 -3.29 3.69
CA GLU A 106 3.53 -3.84 2.44
C GLU A 106 2.74 -5.08 2.00
N SER A 107 2.39 -5.96 2.94
CA SER A 107 1.52 -7.11 2.67
C SER A 107 0.16 -6.66 2.14
N LEU A 108 -0.48 -5.67 2.77
CA LEU A 108 -1.76 -5.11 2.32
C LEU A 108 -1.66 -4.47 0.93
N ARG A 109 -0.57 -3.75 0.68
CA ARG A 109 -0.31 -3.14 -0.64
C ARG A 109 -0.21 -4.21 -1.72
N SER A 110 0.54 -5.27 -1.47
CA SER A 110 0.69 -6.39 -2.40
C SER A 110 -0.64 -7.09 -2.68
N MET A 111 -1.45 -7.32 -1.65
CA MET A 111 -2.80 -7.89 -1.81
C MET A 111 -3.72 -6.96 -2.61
N SER A 112 -3.68 -5.65 -2.37
CA SER A 112 -4.47 -4.66 -3.10
C SER A 112 -4.10 -4.63 -4.58
N LEU A 113 -2.81 -4.68 -4.92
CA LEU A 113 -2.31 -4.75 -6.30
C LEU A 113 -2.77 -6.04 -6.98
N ASN A 114 -2.67 -7.18 -6.29
CA ASN A 114 -3.16 -8.46 -6.83
C ASN A 114 -4.66 -8.41 -7.12
N MET A 115 -5.45 -7.83 -6.22
CA MET A 115 -6.88 -7.63 -6.42
C MET A 115 -7.17 -6.75 -7.65
N GLN A 116 -6.42 -5.67 -7.81
CA GLN A 116 -6.54 -4.79 -8.97
C GLN A 116 -6.27 -5.56 -10.28
N LEU A 117 -5.24 -6.40 -10.31
CA LEU A 117 -4.93 -7.24 -11.46
C LEU A 117 -6.05 -8.25 -11.77
N ILE A 118 -6.63 -8.87 -10.73
CA ILE A 118 -7.75 -9.80 -10.92
C ILE A 118 -8.98 -9.05 -11.49
N ARG A 119 -9.32 -7.87 -10.96
CA ARG A 119 -10.40 -7.03 -11.48
C ARG A 119 -10.16 -6.64 -12.95
N GLN A 120 -8.95 -6.25 -13.28
CA GLN A 120 -8.59 -5.92 -14.65
C GLN A 120 -8.73 -7.13 -15.58
N ARG A 121 -8.35 -8.34 -15.14
CA ARG A 121 -8.57 -9.57 -15.93
C ARG A 121 -10.06 -9.83 -16.15
N VAL A 122 -10.91 -9.58 -15.15
CA VAL A 122 -12.37 -9.72 -15.31
C VAL A 122 -12.94 -8.69 -16.27
N ASP A 123 -12.48 -7.44 -16.19
CA ASP A 123 -12.89 -6.40 -17.13
C ASP A 123 -12.46 -6.69 -18.56
N ASN A 124 -11.29 -7.30 -18.76
CA ASN A 124 -10.80 -7.72 -20.07
C ASN A 124 -11.61 -8.88 -20.67
N LEU A 125 -12.39 -9.62 -19.85
CA LEU A 125 -13.33 -10.59 -20.36
C LEU A 125 -14.57 -9.94 -21.03
N LYS A 126 -14.81 -8.67 -20.75
CA LYS A 126 -15.82 -7.88 -21.45
C LYS A 126 -15.16 -7.21 -22.65
N ILE A 127 -15.27 -7.85 -23.79
CA ILE A 127 -14.72 -7.32 -25.03
C ILE A 127 -15.52 -6.08 -25.42
N LYS A 128 -14.83 -4.95 -25.56
CA LYS A 128 -15.42 -3.66 -25.93
C LYS A 128 -14.85 -3.24 -27.29
N ALA A 129 -15.64 -2.48 -28.05
CA ALA A 129 -15.14 -1.84 -29.26
C ALA A 129 -13.99 -0.88 -28.92
N PRO A 130 -12.83 -0.99 -29.60
CA PRO A 130 -11.67 -0.13 -29.33
C PRO A 130 -11.83 1.29 -29.89
N ILE A 131 -12.76 1.48 -30.83
CA ILE A 131 -13.08 2.75 -31.50
C ILE A 131 -14.59 2.89 -31.65
N ASP A 132 -15.05 4.11 -31.83
CA ASP A 132 -16.41 4.40 -32.25
C ASP A 132 -16.57 4.03 -33.74
N GLY A 133 -17.66 3.34 -34.07
CA GLY A 133 -17.87 2.89 -35.44
C GLY A 133 -19.05 1.94 -35.59
N GLU A 134 -19.21 1.40 -36.79
CA GLU A 134 -20.24 0.41 -37.11
C GLU A 134 -19.69 -1.00 -37.02
N VAL A 135 -20.45 -1.93 -36.39
CA VAL A 135 -20.09 -3.35 -36.37
C VAL A 135 -20.24 -3.94 -37.78
N GLY A 136 -19.13 -4.16 -38.44
CA GLY A 136 -19.10 -4.73 -39.79
C GLY A 136 -19.37 -6.22 -39.79
N MET A 137 -18.80 -6.96 -38.87
CA MET A 137 -18.98 -8.42 -38.77
C MET A 137 -18.83 -8.89 -37.31
N LEU A 138 -19.65 -9.83 -36.93
CA LEU A 138 -19.57 -10.50 -35.62
C LEU A 138 -19.59 -12.01 -35.83
N ASN A 139 -18.46 -12.68 -35.53
CA ASN A 139 -18.24 -14.10 -35.86
C ASN A 139 -18.41 -15.03 -34.65
N VAL A 140 -19.15 -14.60 -33.62
CA VAL A 140 -19.33 -15.38 -32.42
C VAL A 140 -20.82 -15.62 -32.10
N VAL A 141 -21.11 -16.79 -31.57
CA VAL A 141 -22.46 -17.20 -31.17
C VAL A 141 -22.49 -17.41 -29.66
N LEU A 142 -23.64 -17.13 -29.07
CA LEU A 142 -23.85 -17.32 -27.63
C LEU A 142 -23.54 -18.77 -27.22
N GLY A 143 -22.71 -18.94 -26.19
CA GLY A 143 -22.28 -20.25 -25.70
C GLY A 143 -21.04 -20.84 -26.42
N GLN A 144 -20.50 -20.15 -27.40
CA GLN A 144 -19.29 -20.56 -28.10
C GLN A 144 -18.05 -20.32 -27.21
N SER A 145 -17.13 -21.30 -27.19
CA SER A 145 -15.81 -21.12 -26.60
C SER A 145 -14.89 -20.43 -27.61
N VAL A 146 -14.27 -19.33 -27.19
CA VAL A 146 -13.35 -18.54 -28.01
C VAL A 146 -11.95 -18.63 -27.42
N GLY A 147 -10.97 -19.01 -28.24
CA GLY A 147 -9.56 -19.06 -27.83
C GLY A 147 -8.86 -17.70 -27.97
N GLU A 148 -7.70 -17.61 -27.32
CA GLU A 148 -6.83 -16.43 -27.46
C GLU A 148 -6.40 -16.20 -28.93
N GLY A 149 -6.43 -14.96 -29.39
CA GLY A 149 -6.06 -14.60 -30.76
C GLY A 149 -7.17 -14.81 -31.80
N THR A 150 -8.35 -15.31 -31.42
CA THR A 150 -9.48 -15.48 -32.34
C THR A 150 -10.14 -14.12 -32.63
N ALA A 151 -10.26 -13.77 -33.90
CA ALA A 151 -11.01 -12.58 -34.31
C ALA A 151 -12.52 -12.81 -34.09
N ILE A 152 -13.11 -12.06 -33.19
CA ILE A 152 -14.53 -12.18 -32.80
C ILE A 152 -15.45 -11.24 -33.60
N GLY A 153 -14.90 -10.16 -34.13
CA GLY A 153 -15.65 -9.18 -34.91
C GLY A 153 -14.77 -8.08 -35.48
N GLN A 154 -15.38 -7.21 -36.24
CA GLN A 154 -14.75 -6.07 -36.87
C GLN A 154 -15.60 -4.82 -36.63
N VAL A 155 -14.95 -3.72 -36.27
CA VAL A 155 -15.57 -2.39 -36.19
C VAL A 155 -14.98 -1.53 -37.27
N ASN A 156 -15.85 -0.92 -38.10
CA ASN A 156 -15.47 -0.03 -39.20
C ASN A 156 -15.58 1.42 -38.71
N ASP A 157 -14.50 2.16 -38.85
CA ASP A 157 -14.53 3.62 -38.69
C ASP A 157 -15.10 4.26 -39.94
N LEU A 158 -16.22 4.95 -39.79
CA LEU A 158 -16.92 5.64 -40.87
C LEU A 158 -16.53 7.13 -40.97
N SER A 159 -15.59 7.59 -40.17
CA SER A 159 -15.17 9.00 -40.15
C SER A 159 -14.34 9.40 -41.39
N ALA A 160 -13.71 8.43 -42.02
CA ALA A 160 -12.88 8.66 -43.22
C ALA A 160 -12.99 7.50 -44.22
N TYR A 161 -12.97 7.83 -45.50
CA TYR A 161 -13.00 6.88 -46.59
C TYR A 161 -11.76 7.00 -47.42
N LYS A 162 -11.29 5.87 -47.94
CA LYS A 162 -10.20 5.79 -48.89
C LYS A 162 -10.73 5.17 -50.19
N VAL A 163 -10.53 5.86 -51.28
CA VAL A 163 -10.81 5.33 -52.64
C VAL A 163 -9.51 4.78 -53.20
N THR A 164 -9.54 3.52 -53.62
CA THR A 164 -8.40 2.88 -54.30
C THR A 164 -8.81 2.60 -55.74
N ALA A 165 -8.08 3.17 -56.69
CA ALA A 165 -8.27 2.95 -58.11
C ALA A 165 -7.03 2.27 -58.68
N GLN A 166 -7.25 1.32 -59.61
CA GLN A 166 -6.18 0.72 -60.40
C GLN A 166 -6.05 1.50 -61.70
N ILE A 167 -4.85 1.96 -61.99
CA ILE A 167 -4.55 2.73 -63.16
C ILE A 167 -3.65 1.90 -64.06
N ASP A 168 -4.01 1.81 -65.33
CA ASP A 168 -3.23 1.10 -66.32
C ASP A 168 -1.85 1.74 -66.52
N GLU A 169 -0.83 0.91 -66.72
CA GLU A 169 0.56 1.32 -66.91
C GLU A 169 0.76 2.39 -67.93
N HIS A 170 -0.07 2.39 -68.97
CA HIS A 170 -0.05 3.41 -70.06
C HIS A 170 -0.29 4.85 -69.54
N TYR A 171 -0.92 5.04 -68.39
CA TYR A 171 -1.25 6.36 -67.82
C TYR A 171 -0.36 6.75 -66.64
N ILE A 172 0.64 5.93 -66.27
CA ILE A 172 1.42 6.10 -65.07
C ILE A 172 2.18 7.43 -65.05
N ASP A 173 2.68 7.87 -66.21
CA ASP A 173 3.43 9.13 -66.33
C ASP A 173 2.56 10.38 -66.13
N ARG A 174 1.25 10.23 -66.15
CA ARG A 174 0.29 11.33 -65.98
C ARG A 174 -0.24 11.43 -64.53
N VAL A 175 0.10 10.48 -63.70
CA VAL A 175 -0.39 10.43 -62.28
C VAL A 175 0.73 10.85 -61.37
N THR A 176 0.53 11.96 -60.69
CA THR A 176 1.47 12.49 -59.68
C THR A 176 0.76 12.76 -58.36
N ILE A 177 1.53 12.74 -57.29
CA ILE A 177 1.00 13.05 -55.93
C ILE A 177 0.46 14.48 -55.93
N GLY A 178 -0.77 14.65 -55.47
CA GLY A 178 -1.46 15.95 -55.39
C GLY A 178 -2.43 16.25 -56.52
N LEU A 179 -2.57 15.35 -57.51
CA LEU A 179 -3.61 15.51 -58.54
C LEU A 179 -5.01 15.33 -57.94
N THR A 180 -5.93 16.17 -58.43
CA THR A 180 -7.35 16.05 -58.07
C THR A 180 -8.01 15.00 -58.96
N ALA A 181 -8.72 14.06 -58.34
CA ALA A 181 -9.52 13.06 -59.05
C ALA A 181 -11.00 13.27 -58.72
N SER A 182 -11.85 13.08 -59.73
CA SER A 182 -13.30 13.03 -59.55
C SER A 182 -13.81 11.63 -59.84
N PHE A 183 -14.72 11.15 -59.03
CA PHE A 183 -15.40 9.87 -59.22
C PHE A 183 -16.90 10.03 -58.99
N GLU A 184 -17.68 9.29 -59.73
CA GLU A 184 -19.11 9.21 -59.51
C GLU A 184 -19.45 7.91 -58.77
N ARG A 185 -20.27 8.02 -57.77
CA ARG A 185 -20.79 6.86 -57.03
C ARG A 185 -22.16 6.51 -57.64
N GLN A 186 -22.29 5.34 -58.19
CA GLN A 186 -23.62 4.81 -58.51
C GLN A 186 -24.28 4.35 -57.19
N ASP A 187 -25.28 5.11 -56.75
CA ASP A 187 -26.15 4.67 -55.67
C ASP A 187 -27.14 3.66 -56.26
N ASN A 188 -27.17 2.46 -55.71
CA ASN A 188 -28.15 1.42 -56.01
C ASN A 188 -29.42 1.64 -55.21
#